data_80de5addc4e5d6d6147d57e2096f8fe3
#
_entry.id   80de5addc4e5d6d6147d57e2096f8fe3
#
_cell.length_a   1.000
_cell.length_b   1.000
_cell.length_c   1.000
_cell.angle_alpha   90.00
_cell.angle_beta   90.00
_cell.angle_gamma   90.00
#
_symmetry.space_group_name_H-M   'P 1'
#
loop_
_entity.id
_entity.type
_entity.pdbx_description
1 polymer ?
#
loop_
_entity_poly.entity_id
_entity_poly.type
_entity_poly.pdbx_seq_one_letter_code
_entity_poly.pdbx_strand_id
1 'polypeptide(L)'
;DLMVVLDSVIARGYIDITRLGVGGGSGGGVLTSWTIGQTDRFAAALVERPVVDFASHTVVADLNGFFAQHWFHDYPWRSPLEYFDRSPINLVERVKTPVLVIQSEQDYRTPMDQGIGYYNALRMLGKPAKLVLFPASSHGLSRNGPPSQRVERLAIILDWFTRRLLPPPAAPRSAGD
;
A
#
# COMPACT_ATOMS: atom_id res chain seq x y z
N ASP A 1 -14.11 10.66 0.60
CA ASP A 1 -13.49 11.79 -0.13
C ASP A 1 -12.70 11.30 -1.37
N LEU A 2 -11.79 10.30 -1.26
CA LEU A 2 -10.99 9.82 -2.41
C LEU A 2 -11.86 9.35 -3.59
N MET A 3 -12.97 8.65 -3.32
CA MET A 3 -13.86 8.17 -4.38
C MET A 3 -14.60 9.31 -5.09
N VAL A 4 -14.97 10.35 -4.38
CA VAL A 4 -15.61 11.54 -4.99
C VAL A 4 -14.65 12.24 -5.94
N VAL A 5 -13.39 12.39 -5.56
CA VAL A 5 -12.36 12.96 -6.44
C VAL A 5 -12.14 12.07 -7.66
N LEU A 6 -12.04 10.77 -7.48
CA LEU A 6 -11.91 9.81 -8.58
C LEU A 6 -13.10 9.90 -9.54
N ASP A 7 -14.34 9.94 -9.03
CA ASP A 7 -15.54 10.07 -9.84
C ASP A 7 -15.55 11.37 -10.65
N SER A 8 -15.11 12.47 -10.04
CA SER A 8 -14.99 13.76 -10.72
C SER A 8 -13.97 13.74 -11.87
N VAL A 9 -12.88 12.97 -11.72
CA VAL A 9 -11.88 12.81 -12.78
C VAL A 9 -12.39 11.89 -13.87
N ILE A 10 -13.06 10.78 -13.52
CA ILE A 10 -13.68 9.85 -14.47
C ILE A 10 -14.75 10.57 -15.33
N ALA A 11 -15.54 11.43 -14.73
CA ALA A 11 -16.58 12.20 -15.42
C ALA A 11 -16.02 13.10 -16.55
N ARG A 12 -14.71 13.36 -16.59
CA ARG A 12 -14.06 14.10 -17.69
C ARG A 12 -13.94 13.29 -18.99
N GLY A 13 -14.19 11.97 -18.96
CA GLY A 13 -14.34 11.12 -20.16
C GLY A 13 -13.04 10.61 -20.78
N TYR A 14 -11.86 10.88 -20.21
CA TYR A 14 -10.58 10.41 -20.75
C TYR A 14 -9.91 9.30 -19.91
N ILE A 15 -10.59 8.84 -18.85
CA ILE A 15 -10.09 7.80 -17.95
C ILE A 15 -10.62 6.44 -18.35
N ASP A 16 -9.74 5.47 -18.50
CA ASP A 16 -10.12 4.07 -18.61
C ASP A 16 -10.38 3.49 -17.20
N ILE A 17 -11.65 3.32 -16.86
CA ILE A 17 -12.09 2.85 -15.55
C ILE A 17 -11.71 1.40 -15.25
N THR A 18 -11.30 0.62 -16.25
CA THR A 18 -10.84 -0.77 -16.08
C THR A 18 -9.38 -0.87 -15.71
N ARG A 19 -8.64 0.24 -15.79
CA ARG A 19 -7.19 0.32 -15.61
C ARG A 19 -6.78 1.33 -14.53
N LEU A 20 -7.54 1.39 -13.45
CA LEU A 20 -7.24 2.26 -12.32
C LEU A 20 -6.20 1.61 -11.41
N GLY A 21 -5.16 2.36 -11.08
CA GLY A 21 -4.19 2.01 -10.04
C GLY A 21 -4.31 2.95 -8.84
N VAL A 22 -3.99 2.45 -7.66
CA VAL A 22 -3.92 3.26 -6.44
C VAL A 22 -2.60 2.98 -5.73
N GLY A 23 -1.99 4.03 -5.17
CA GLY A 23 -0.74 3.81 -4.44
C GLY A 23 -0.37 4.98 -3.56
N GLY A 24 0.38 4.66 -2.51
CA GLY A 24 0.91 5.66 -1.61
C GLY A 24 1.86 5.07 -0.58
N GLY A 25 2.61 5.96 0.05
CA GLY A 25 3.58 5.60 1.09
C GLY A 25 3.31 6.33 2.39
N SER A 26 3.62 5.70 3.53
CA SER A 26 3.38 6.23 4.87
C SER A 26 1.88 6.47 5.10
N GLY A 27 1.42 7.68 5.38
CA GLY A 27 -0.01 8.02 5.42
C GLY A 27 -0.75 7.67 4.13
N GLY A 28 -0.11 7.81 2.95
CA GLY A 28 -0.65 7.32 1.68
C GLY A 28 -0.76 5.79 1.61
N GLY A 29 0.14 5.06 2.29
CA GLY A 29 0.07 3.61 2.45
C GLY A 29 -1.13 3.19 3.30
N VAL A 30 -1.40 3.91 4.39
CA VAL A 30 -2.63 3.75 5.21
C VAL A 30 -3.87 3.93 4.34
N LEU A 31 -3.95 5.06 3.62
CA LEU A 31 -5.10 5.38 2.76
C LEU A 31 -5.29 4.34 1.64
N THR A 32 -4.19 3.87 1.05
CA THR A 32 -4.26 2.85 -0.01
C THR A 32 -4.79 1.53 0.54
N SER A 33 -4.20 1.01 1.63
CA SER A 33 -4.62 -0.26 2.25
C SER A 33 -6.06 -0.19 2.75
N TRP A 34 -6.47 0.94 3.31
CA TRP A 34 -7.86 1.19 3.71
C TRP A 34 -8.81 1.19 2.51
N THR A 35 -8.46 1.95 1.44
CA THR A 35 -9.30 2.13 0.27
C THR A 35 -9.56 0.82 -0.46
N ILE A 36 -8.54 -0.02 -0.68
CA ILE A 36 -8.72 -1.31 -1.36
C ILE A 36 -9.48 -2.35 -0.54
N GLY A 37 -9.63 -2.12 0.77
CA GLY A 37 -10.53 -2.88 1.64
C GLY A 37 -11.98 -2.40 1.60
N GLN A 38 -12.25 -1.25 0.96
CA GLN A 38 -13.59 -0.66 0.85
C GLN A 38 -14.17 -0.70 -0.57
N THR A 39 -13.34 -0.91 -1.60
CA THR A 39 -13.77 -0.89 -3.00
C THR A 39 -12.91 -1.78 -3.88
N ASP A 40 -13.51 -2.36 -4.91
CA ASP A 40 -12.88 -3.24 -5.90
C ASP A 40 -12.51 -2.50 -7.21
N ARG A 41 -12.56 -1.16 -7.21
CA ARG A 41 -12.39 -0.34 -8.43
C ARG A 41 -10.98 -0.36 -9.01
N PHE A 42 -9.98 -0.80 -8.25
CA PHE A 42 -8.58 -0.73 -8.64
C PHE A 42 -8.06 -2.07 -9.16
N ALA A 43 -7.41 -2.04 -10.32
CA ALA A 43 -6.76 -3.20 -10.93
C ALA A 43 -5.39 -3.53 -10.30
N ALA A 44 -4.76 -2.57 -9.63
CA ALA A 44 -3.49 -2.74 -8.92
C ALA A 44 -3.32 -1.74 -7.79
N ALA A 45 -2.65 -2.15 -6.72
CA ALA A 45 -2.31 -1.29 -5.59
C ALA A 45 -0.82 -1.34 -5.24
N LEU A 46 -0.29 -0.19 -4.80
CA LEU A 46 1.02 -0.05 -4.15
C LEU A 46 0.82 0.42 -2.72
N VAL A 47 1.15 -0.42 -1.76
CA VAL A 47 1.14 -0.11 -0.33
C VAL A 47 2.59 -0.03 0.13
N GLU A 48 3.12 1.19 0.28
CA GLU A 48 4.51 1.40 0.62
C GLU A 48 4.65 1.92 2.04
N ARG A 49 5.51 1.29 2.85
CA ARG A 49 5.77 1.65 4.25
C ARG A 49 4.50 2.11 4.99
N PRO A 50 3.47 1.24 5.05
CA PRO A 50 2.17 1.60 5.60
C PRO A 50 2.16 1.59 7.13
N VAL A 51 1.09 2.12 7.72
CA VAL A 51 0.58 1.64 9.00
C VAL A 51 -0.70 0.86 8.70
N VAL A 52 -0.75 -0.39 9.11
CA VAL A 52 -1.92 -1.27 8.89
C VAL A 52 -2.54 -1.76 10.18
N ASP A 53 -1.77 -1.78 11.26
CA ASP A 53 -2.21 -2.05 12.62
C ASP A 53 -1.77 -0.91 13.53
N PHE A 54 -2.71 -0.04 13.88
CA PHE A 54 -2.42 1.12 14.72
C PHE A 54 -2.09 0.74 16.17
N ALA A 55 -2.58 -0.40 16.67
CA ALA A 55 -2.26 -0.83 18.04
C ALA A 55 -0.78 -1.21 18.15
N SER A 56 -0.29 -2.07 17.27
CA SER A 56 1.13 -2.43 17.19
C SER A 56 1.99 -1.19 16.89
N HIS A 57 1.61 -0.40 15.89
CA HIS A 57 2.35 0.80 15.49
C HIS A 57 2.55 1.78 16.65
N THR A 58 1.53 2.03 17.45
CA THR A 58 1.58 3.00 18.57
C THR A 58 2.66 2.65 19.60
N VAL A 59 2.97 1.37 19.78
CA VAL A 59 3.94 0.92 20.79
C VAL A 59 5.32 0.59 20.23
N VAL A 60 5.44 0.38 18.91
CA VAL A 60 6.70 -0.04 18.27
C VAL A 60 7.40 1.10 17.53
N ALA A 61 6.64 2.06 16.98
CA ALA A 61 7.19 3.15 16.17
C ALA A 61 7.98 4.19 16.99
N ASP A 62 8.88 4.89 16.33
CA ASP A 62 9.68 5.98 16.91
C ASP A 62 8.87 7.23 17.30
N LEU A 63 7.58 7.25 17.02
CA LEU A 63 6.66 8.34 17.32
C LEU A 63 6.13 8.33 18.77
N ASN A 64 6.52 7.36 19.60
CA ASN A 64 6.29 7.34 21.06
C ASN A 64 4.88 7.74 21.50
N GLY A 65 3.85 7.08 20.94
CA GLY A 65 2.47 7.33 21.33
C GLY A 65 1.82 8.58 20.71
N PHE A 66 2.45 9.21 19.73
CA PHE A 66 1.88 10.37 19.02
C PHE A 66 0.42 10.13 18.57
N PHE A 67 0.16 8.95 17.99
CA PHE A 67 -1.20 8.63 17.52
C PHE A 67 -2.19 8.48 18.67
N ALA A 68 -1.78 7.88 19.80
CA ALA A 68 -2.65 7.78 20.97
C ALA A 68 -3.07 9.16 21.51
N GLN A 69 -2.20 10.16 21.37
CA GLN A 69 -2.47 11.51 21.88
C GLN A 69 -3.27 12.40 20.91
N HIS A 70 -3.17 12.13 19.59
CA HIS A 70 -3.65 13.08 18.57
C HIS A 70 -4.73 12.50 17.66
N TRP A 71 -4.77 11.17 17.49
CA TRP A 71 -5.69 10.51 16.56
C TRP A 71 -6.68 9.57 17.24
N PHE A 72 -6.38 9.13 18.46
CA PHE A 72 -7.21 8.22 19.24
C PHE A 72 -7.61 8.88 20.55
N HIS A 73 -8.64 8.33 21.21
CA HIS A 73 -9.12 8.88 22.49
C HIS A 73 -8.22 8.47 23.66
N ASP A 74 -7.55 7.30 23.56
CA ASP A 74 -6.68 6.76 24.61
C ASP A 74 -5.67 5.76 24.02
N TYR A 75 -4.91 5.10 24.85
CA TYR A 75 -3.95 4.07 24.48
C TYR A 75 -4.62 2.79 23.99
N PRO A 76 -3.92 1.94 23.18
CA PRO A 76 -4.50 0.72 22.59
C PRO A 76 -5.10 -0.24 23.63
N TRP A 77 -4.48 -0.39 24.78
CA TRP A 77 -4.95 -1.28 25.85
C TRP A 77 -6.15 -0.72 26.64
N ARG A 78 -6.52 0.53 26.47
CA ARG A 78 -7.70 1.15 27.07
C ARG A 78 -8.84 1.33 26.09
N SER A 79 -8.53 1.52 24.79
CA SER A 79 -9.51 1.70 23.72
C SER A 79 -9.27 0.73 22.55
N PRO A 80 -9.17 -0.61 22.79
CA PRO A 80 -8.75 -1.57 21.78
C PRO A 80 -9.65 -1.61 20.55
N LEU A 81 -10.96 -1.45 20.71
CA LEU A 81 -11.92 -1.46 19.60
C LEU A 81 -11.72 -0.28 18.65
N GLU A 82 -11.40 0.91 19.17
CA GLU A 82 -11.14 2.06 18.32
C GLU A 82 -9.92 1.84 17.42
N TYR A 83 -8.85 1.26 17.97
CA TYR A 83 -7.66 0.89 17.20
C TYR A 83 -7.97 -0.19 16.17
N PHE A 84 -8.74 -1.19 16.56
CA PHE A 84 -9.18 -2.24 15.67
C PHE A 84 -9.97 -1.66 14.50
N ASP A 85 -11.01 -0.88 14.75
CA ASP A 85 -11.92 -0.35 13.73
C ASP A 85 -11.22 0.58 12.73
N ARG A 86 -10.15 1.24 13.14
CA ARG A 86 -9.38 2.16 12.28
C ARG A 86 -8.18 1.50 11.58
N SER A 87 -7.85 0.26 11.92
CA SER A 87 -6.69 -0.45 11.37
C SER A 87 -7.01 -1.11 10.03
N PRO A 88 -6.31 -0.78 8.94
CA PRO A 88 -6.53 -1.36 7.61
C PRO A 88 -6.42 -2.89 7.57
N ILE A 89 -5.64 -3.50 8.47
CA ILE A 89 -5.47 -4.96 8.54
C ILE A 89 -6.82 -5.69 8.71
N ASN A 90 -7.79 -5.07 9.39
CA ASN A 90 -9.10 -5.65 9.64
C ASN A 90 -10.02 -5.67 8.41
N LEU A 91 -9.59 -5.01 7.34
CA LEU A 91 -10.28 -5.02 6.06
C LEU A 91 -9.65 -6.01 5.06
N VAL A 92 -8.59 -6.72 5.45
CA VAL A 92 -7.79 -7.56 4.55
C VAL A 92 -8.62 -8.65 3.85
N GLU A 93 -9.63 -9.19 4.51
CA GLU A 93 -10.55 -10.18 3.92
C GLU A 93 -11.31 -9.64 2.71
N ARG A 94 -11.61 -8.35 2.69
CA ARG A 94 -12.36 -7.68 1.62
C ARG A 94 -11.49 -7.31 0.42
N VAL A 95 -10.17 -7.29 0.56
CA VAL A 95 -9.24 -6.90 -0.51
C VAL A 95 -9.31 -7.89 -1.65
N LYS A 96 -9.59 -7.43 -2.86
CA LYS A 96 -9.51 -8.19 -4.12
C LYS A 96 -8.40 -7.69 -5.04
N THR A 97 -8.05 -6.43 -4.92
CA THR A 97 -7.00 -5.78 -5.69
C THR A 97 -5.65 -6.45 -5.45
N PRO A 98 -4.87 -6.81 -6.49
CA PRO A 98 -3.49 -7.23 -6.34
C PRO A 98 -2.62 -6.15 -5.68
N VAL A 99 -1.81 -6.53 -4.68
CA VAL A 99 -1.06 -5.59 -3.84
C VAL A 99 0.44 -5.79 -3.98
N LEU A 100 1.18 -4.72 -4.31
CA LEU A 100 2.61 -4.61 -4.09
C LEU A 100 2.84 -3.93 -2.74
N VAL A 101 3.50 -4.62 -1.82
CA VAL A 101 3.97 -4.05 -0.55
C VAL A 101 5.45 -3.74 -0.66
N ILE A 102 5.85 -2.51 -0.37
CA ILE A 102 7.27 -2.11 -0.29
C ILE A 102 7.55 -1.64 1.13
N GLN A 103 8.62 -2.17 1.72
CA GLN A 103 9.03 -1.83 3.08
C GLN A 103 10.55 -1.72 3.17
N SER A 104 11.05 -0.88 4.08
CA SER A 104 12.47 -0.74 4.40
C SER A 104 12.79 -1.40 5.74
N GLU A 105 13.93 -2.09 5.84
CA GLU A 105 14.28 -2.84 7.04
C GLU A 105 14.56 -1.97 8.27
N GLN A 106 15.11 -0.77 8.08
CA GLN A 106 15.40 0.19 9.14
C GLN A 106 14.37 1.31 9.22
N ASP A 107 13.13 1.01 8.86
CA ASP A 107 12.04 1.96 9.01
C ASP A 107 11.46 1.87 10.43
N TYR A 108 11.85 2.81 11.29
CA TYR A 108 11.32 2.91 12.65
C TYR A 108 10.10 3.83 12.75
N ARG A 109 9.76 4.56 11.68
CA ARG A 109 8.58 5.41 11.61
C ARG A 109 7.31 4.62 11.33
N THR A 110 7.38 3.72 10.36
CA THR A 110 6.39 2.68 10.08
C THR A 110 7.13 1.35 10.08
N PRO A 111 7.25 0.72 11.24
CA PRO A 111 8.13 -0.43 11.45
C PRO A 111 7.86 -1.58 10.48
N MET A 112 8.87 -2.39 10.24
CA MET A 112 8.88 -3.42 9.21
C MET A 112 7.75 -4.46 9.37
N ASP A 113 7.33 -4.71 10.60
CA ASP A 113 6.21 -5.60 10.93
C ASP A 113 4.90 -5.17 10.26
N GLN A 114 4.68 -3.87 10.05
CA GLN A 114 3.48 -3.33 9.42
C GLN A 114 3.35 -3.82 7.97
N GLY A 115 4.41 -3.68 7.18
CA GLY A 115 4.41 -4.15 5.78
C GLY A 115 4.41 -5.68 5.67
N ILE A 116 5.23 -6.36 6.47
CA ILE A 116 5.30 -7.83 6.50
C ILE A 116 3.97 -8.42 6.96
N GLY A 117 3.38 -7.88 8.04
CA GLY A 117 2.11 -8.34 8.58
C GLY A 117 0.99 -8.24 7.55
N TYR A 118 0.89 -7.11 6.85
CA TYR A 118 -0.11 -6.93 5.79
C TYR A 118 0.08 -7.92 4.63
N TYR A 119 1.32 -8.07 4.15
CA TYR A 119 1.63 -9.05 3.11
C TYR A 119 1.26 -10.48 3.54
N ASN A 120 1.65 -10.88 4.75
CA ASN A 120 1.36 -12.22 5.26
C ASN A 120 -0.14 -12.46 5.37
N ALA A 121 -0.90 -11.50 5.89
CA ALA A 121 -2.35 -11.62 5.99
C ALA A 121 -3.01 -11.81 4.60
N LEU A 122 -2.58 -11.03 3.60
CA LEU A 122 -3.04 -11.20 2.22
C LEU A 122 -2.71 -12.59 1.69
N ARG A 123 -1.47 -13.09 1.93
CA ARG A 123 -1.03 -14.41 1.45
C ARG A 123 -1.74 -15.57 2.14
N MET A 124 -2.01 -15.47 3.44
CA MET A 124 -2.80 -16.47 4.19
C MET A 124 -4.22 -16.62 3.64
N LEU A 125 -4.77 -15.55 3.08
CA LEU A 125 -6.08 -15.53 2.42
C LEU A 125 -6.02 -15.86 0.92
N GLY A 126 -4.86 -16.32 0.41
CA GLY A 126 -4.68 -16.66 -1.01
C GLY A 126 -4.73 -15.46 -1.97
N LYS A 127 -4.62 -14.23 -1.47
CA LYS A 127 -4.75 -13.02 -2.28
C LYS A 127 -3.44 -12.71 -3.03
N PRO A 128 -3.52 -12.14 -4.27
CA PRO A 128 -2.33 -11.80 -5.05
C PRO A 128 -1.57 -10.66 -4.39
N ALA A 129 -0.43 -10.98 -3.78
CA ALA A 129 0.43 -9.99 -3.14
C ALA A 129 1.91 -10.29 -3.40
N LYS A 130 2.73 -9.23 -3.51
CA LYS A 130 4.19 -9.24 -3.58
C LYS A 130 4.75 -8.35 -2.50
N LEU A 131 5.79 -8.81 -1.79
CA LEU A 131 6.55 -8.02 -0.84
C LEU A 131 7.95 -7.75 -1.40
N VAL A 132 8.40 -6.51 -1.25
CA VAL A 132 9.79 -6.12 -1.51
C VAL A 132 10.33 -5.44 -0.27
N LEU A 133 11.44 -5.96 0.24
CA LEU A 133 12.18 -5.39 1.38
C LEU A 133 13.45 -4.73 0.87
N PHE A 134 13.69 -3.50 1.29
CA PHE A 134 14.92 -2.78 0.99
C PHE A 134 15.84 -2.81 2.22
N PRO A 135 17.01 -3.51 2.12
CA PRO A 135 17.92 -3.66 3.24
C PRO A 135 18.56 -2.32 3.62
N ALA A 136 18.85 -2.15 4.91
CA ALA A 136 19.55 -1.00 5.46
C ALA A 136 18.98 0.38 5.08
N SER A 137 17.73 0.44 4.64
CA SER A 137 17.03 1.69 4.30
C SER A 137 15.99 2.05 5.36
N SER A 138 15.82 3.36 5.53
CA SER A 138 14.88 3.96 6.48
C SER A 138 13.54 4.34 5.82
N HIS A 139 12.66 4.97 6.58
CA HIS A 139 11.41 5.58 6.09
C HIS A 139 11.62 6.54 4.93
N GLY A 140 12.80 7.13 4.84
CA GLY A 140 13.16 8.07 3.79
C GLY A 140 13.62 7.46 2.46
N LEU A 141 13.57 6.15 2.26
CA LEU A 141 14.08 5.45 1.06
C LEU A 141 13.83 6.20 -0.25
N SER A 142 12.61 6.65 -0.49
CA SER A 142 12.22 7.33 -1.73
C SER A 142 12.85 8.71 -1.92
N ARG A 143 13.38 9.32 -0.86
CA ARG A 143 13.93 10.69 -0.84
C ARG A 143 15.45 10.71 -0.67
N ASN A 144 15.93 10.05 0.38
CA ASN A 144 17.32 10.10 0.84
C ASN A 144 17.98 8.72 0.99
N GLY A 145 17.32 7.64 0.53
CA GLY A 145 17.91 6.32 0.48
C GLY A 145 19.03 6.22 -0.56
N PRO A 146 19.81 5.11 -0.57
CA PRO A 146 20.84 4.87 -1.55
C PRO A 146 20.34 5.06 -2.99
N PRO A 147 21.07 5.75 -3.88
CA PRO A 147 20.62 6.01 -5.25
C PRO A 147 20.21 4.75 -6.00
N SER A 148 20.95 3.65 -5.88
CA SER A 148 20.63 2.37 -6.50
C SER A 148 19.27 1.83 -6.05
N GLN A 149 19.00 1.86 -4.76
CA GLN A 149 17.71 1.40 -4.21
C GLN A 149 16.54 2.29 -4.62
N ARG A 150 16.77 3.61 -4.74
CA ARG A 150 15.73 4.51 -5.26
C ARG A 150 15.35 4.21 -6.70
N VAL A 151 16.36 3.93 -7.55
CA VAL A 151 16.15 3.53 -8.96
C VAL A 151 15.46 2.18 -9.02
N GLU A 152 15.93 1.18 -8.28
CA GLU A 152 15.33 -0.15 -8.22
C GLU A 152 13.87 -0.10 -7.75
N ARG A 153 13.60 0.68 -6.71
CA ARG A 153 12.22 0.89 -6.22
C ARG A 153 11.30 1.41 -7.32
N LEU A 154 11.74 2.41 -8.10
CA LEU A 154 10.94 2.96 -9.20
C LEU A 154 10.75 1.92 -10.31
N ALA A 155 11.78 1.15 -10.66
CA ALA A 155 11.67 0.09 -11.65
C ALA A 155 10.66 -0.99 -11.24
N ILE A 156 10.67 -1.39 -9.96
CA ILE A 156 9.72 -2.37 -9.41
C ILE A 156 8.28 -1.83 -9.46
N ILE A 157 8.08 -0.57 -9.09
CA ILE A 157 6.76 0.06 -9.12
C ILE A 157 6.25 0.17 -10.57
N LEU A 158 7.10 0.60 -11.48
CA LEU A 158 6.77 0.71 -12.90
C LEU A 158 6.39 -0.66 -13.48
N ASP A 159 7.21 -1.70 -13.25
CA ASP A 159 6.91 -3.06 -13.70
C ASP A 159 5.57 -3.57 -13.13
N TRP A 160 5.32 -3.31 -11.84
CA TRP A 160 4.08 -3.73 -11.19
C TRP A 160 2.84 -3.15 -11.86
N PHE A 161 2.80 -1.84 -12.07
CA PHE A 161 1.67 -1.18 -12.69
C PHE A 161 1.59 -1.44 -14.19
N THR A 162 2.72 -1.49 -14.92
CA THR A 162 2.76 -1.80 -16.35
C THR A 162 2.10 -3.14 -16.65
N ARG A 163 2.48 -4.18 -15.92
CA ARG A 163 1.93 -5.55 -16.13
C ARG A 163 0.44 -5.67 -15.83
N ARG A 164 -0.12 -4.77 -15.04
CA ARG A 164 -1.52 -4.84 -14.58
C ARG A 164 -2.45 -3.82 -15.20
N LEU A 165 -1.91 -2.70 -15.63
CA LEU A 165 -2.70 -1.60 -16.16
C LEU A 165 -2.55 -1.43 -17.67
N LEU A 166 -1.48 -1.94 -18.27
CA LEU A 166 -1.32 -1.87 -19.73
C LEU A 166 -1.83 -3.16 -20.39
N PRO A 167 -2.35 -3.07 -21.63
CA PRO A 167 -2.67 -4.26 -22.41
C PRO A 167 -1.40 -5.07 -22.63
N PRO A 168 -1.50 -6.40 -22.75
CA PRO A 168 -0.35 -7.22 -23.12
C PRO A 168 0.23 -6.71 -24.44
N PRO A 169 1.57 -6.77 -24.63
CA PRO A 169 2.18 -6.38 -25.88
C PRO A 169 1.52 -7.19 -27.03
N ALA A 170 1.25 -6.51 -28.14
CA ALA A 170 0.70 -7.17 -29.31
C ALA A 170 1.61 -8.34 -29.69
N ALA A 171 1.03 -9.50 -29.99
CA ALA A 171 1.78 -10.65 -30.51
C ALA A 171 2.59 -10.20 -31.74
N PRO A 172 3.84 -10.63 -31.88
CA PRO A 172 4.62 -10.32 -33.08
C PRO A 172 3.80 -10.75 -34.30
N ARG A 173 3.62 -9.84 -35.26
CA ARG A 173 2.99 -10.19 -36.52
C ARG A 173 3.83 -11.35 -37.13
N SER A 174 3.18 -12.47 -37.43
CA SER A 174 3.83 -13.54 -38.19
C SER A 174 4.39 -12.92 -39.46
N ALA A 175 5.71 -13.00 -39.66
CA ALA A 175 6.33 -12.66 -40.91
C ALA A 175 5.91 -13.72 -41.90
N GLY A 176 4.88 -13.46 -42.70
CA GLY A 176 4.41 -14.37 -43.72
C GLY A 176 2.96 -14.07 -44.11
N ASP A 177 2.78 -13.12 -44.98
CA ASP A 177 1.88 -13.16 -46.15
C ASP A 177 2.41 -12.19 -47.20
#